data_efd40bd532bcf1c509ad80d210d7f314
#
_entry.id   efd40bd532bcf1c509ad80d210d7f314
#
_cell.length_a   1.000
_cell.length_b   1.000
_cell.length_c   1.000
_cell.angle_alpha   90.00
_cell.angle_beta   90.00
_cell.angle_gamma   90.00
#
_symmetry.space_group_name_H-M   'P 1'
#
loop_
_entity.id
_entity.type
_entity.pdbx_description
1 polymer ?
#
loop_
_entity_poly.entity_id
_entity_poly.type
_entity_poly.pdbx_seq_one_letter_code
_entity_poly.pdbx_strand_id
1 'polypeptide(L)'
;GVEAVLRSYDPAALCLYPDANARLLKASIARHYGVAPEQVFVGNGSDDVLALAFQSFFNSDKPIAFPDITYSFYPVWCRLFHIPFVTYPLTADFRIDPADYAAPNGGVVLPNPNAPTSIGEDLPFVQALLEGNRDAVVIIDEAYADFGGVSAVPLLADYPNLLVCGTFSKSRSLAGLRLGFAIGSAELISVLEAVKNSYNSYTVDNLSLLCGAAAMDDEAYFAKTTAAVIT
;
A
#
# COMPACT_ATOMS: atom_id res chain seq x y z
N GLY A 1 -1.30 21.89 -7.70
CA GLY A 1 -1.03 20.67 -8.48
C GLY A 1 -2.25 20.18 -9.24
N VAL A 2 -3.13 19.42 -8.61
CA VAL A 2 -4.26 18.70 -9.24
C VAL A 2 -5.24 19.61 -10.00
N GLU A 3 -5.62 20.76 -9.42
CA GLU A 3 -6.53 21.70 -10.07
C GLU A 3 -6.00 22.19 -11.42
N ALA A 4 -4.71 22.45 -11.52
CA ALA A 4 -4.08 22.87 -12.77
C ALA A 4 -4.20 21.78 -13.85
N VAL A 5 -3.97 20.51 -13.48
CA VAL A 5 -4.14 19.36 -14.39
C VAL A 5 -5.58 19.29 -14.90
N LEU A 6 -6.57 19.36 -13.98
CA LEU A 6 -7.99 19.28 -14.36
C LEU A 6 -8.41 20.40 -15.31
N ARG A 7 -7.90 21.62 -15.10
CA ARG A 7 -8.21 22.78 -15.97
C ARG A 7 -7.55 22.71 -17.35
N SER A 8 -6.40 22.05 -17.46
CA SER A 8 -5.62 21.97 -18.71
C SER A 8 -5.80 20.65 -19.46
N TYR A 9 -6.54 19.69 -18.88
CA TYR A 9 -6.72 18.38 -19.50
C TYR A 9 -7.52 18.51 -20.81
N ASP A 10 -6.96 17.97 -21.90
CA ASP A 10 -7.66 17.88 -23.18
C ASP A 10 -8.62 16.69 -23.20
N PRO A 11 -9.95 16.91 -23.24
CA PRO A 11 -10.93 15.81 -23.31
C PRO A 11 -10.74 14.90 -24.52
N ALA A 12 -10.11 15.34 -25.59
CA ALA A 12 -9.81 14.51 -26.76
C ALA A 12 -8.83 13.37 -26.43
N ALA A 13 -8.00 13.51 -25.40
CA ALA A 13 -7.12 12.46 -24.94
C ALA A 13 -7.85 11.25 -24.36
N LEU A 14 -9.15 11.36 -24.00
CA LEU A 14 -9.96 10.24 -23.51
C LEU A 14 -10.21 9.15 -24.56
N CYS A 15 -9.95 9.41 -25.85
CA CYS A 15 -10.03 8.36 -26.89
C CYS A 15 -8.83 7.39 -26.86
N LEU A 16 -7.79 7.69 -26.07
CA LEU A 16 -6.57 6.88 -26.00
C LEU A 16 -6.51 6.07 -24.70
N TYR A 17 -5.96 4.86 -24.78
CA TYR A 17 -5.62 4.10 -23.58
C TYR A 17 -4.57 4.84 -22.75
N PRO A 18 -4.62 4.73 -21.40
CA PRO A 18 -3.57 5.26 -20.53
C PRO A 18 -2.26 4.47 -20.67
N ASP A 19 -1.20 4.98 -20.06
CA ASP A 19 0.05 4.22 -19.91
C ASP A 19 -0.17 3.02 -18.97
N ALA A 20 -0.16 1.81 -19.54
CA ALA A 20 -0.35 0.55 -18.79
C ALA A 20 0.65 0.37 -17.65
N ASN A 21 1.83 0.98 -17.76
CA ASN A 21 2.90 0.92 -16.76
C ASN A 21 2.89 2.08 -15.76
N ALA A 22 1.95 3.03 -15.89
CA ALA A 22 1.83 4.20 -15.00
C ALA A 22 3.17 4.94 -14.74
N ARG A 23 4.05 5.02 -15.73
CA ARG A 23 5.45 5.47 -15.58
C ARG A 23 5.59 6.83 -14.93
N LEU A 24 4.74 7.79 -15.31
CA LEU A 24 4.77 9.14 -14.75
C LEU A 24 4.48 9.12 -13.25
N LEU A 25 3.40 8.45 -12.84
CA LEU A 25 3.00 8.37 -11.44
C LEU A 25 4.01 7.57 -10.62
N LYS A 26 4.51 6.43 -11.13
CA LYS A 26 5.57 5.64 -10.48
C LYS A 26 6.83 6.48 -10.24
N ALA A 27 7.24 7.29 -11.22
CA ALA A 27 8.40 8.16 -11.07
C ALA A 27 8.20 9.22 -9.98
N SER A 28 6.98 9.80 -9.84
CA SER A 28 6.68 10.78 -8.79
C SER A 28 6.64 10.11 -7.41
N ILE A 29 6.03 8.92 -7.26
CA ILE A 29 6.03 8.15 -6.01
C ILE A 29 7.47 7.76 -5.64
N ALA A 30 8.23 7.21 -6.58
CA ALA A 30 9.62 6.78 -6.38
C ALA A 30 10.51 7.94 -5.88
N ARG A 31 10.36 9.12 -6.47
CA ARG A 31 11.08 10.34 -6.04
C ARG A 31 10.72 10.76 -4.61
N HIS A 32 9.43 10.70 -4.25
CA HIS A 32 8.95 11.08 -2.92
C HIS A 32 9.51 10.15 -1.83
N TYR A 33 9.51 8.83 -2.10
CA TYR A 33 9.97 7.82 -1.14
C TYR A 33 11.46 7.48 -1.24
N GLY A 34 12.19 8.04 -2.21
CA GLY A 34 13.62 7.77 -2.40
C GLY A 34 13.95 6.36 -2.88
N VAL A 35 13.06 5.75 -3.68
CA VAL A 35 13.21 4.40 -4.25
C VAL A 35 13.30 4.44 -5.77
N ALA A 36 13.59 3.30 -6.41
CA ALA A 36 13.57 3.18 -7.86
C ALA A 36 12.12 2.99 -8.38
N PRO A 37 11.77 3.48 -9.59
CA PRO A 37 10.44 3.28 -10.17
C PRO A 37 10.01 1.81 -10.30
N GLU A 38 10.97 0.89 -10.47
CA GLU A 38 10.76 -0.55 -10.54
C GLU A 38 10.33 -1.16 -9.21
N GLN A 39 10.51 -0.43 -8.11
CA GLN A 39 10.06 -0.78 -6.76
C GLN A 39 8.65 -0.27 -6.46
N VAL A 40 7.97 0.36 -7.42
CA VAL A 40 6.63 0.95 -7.24
C VAL A 40 5.61 0.23 -8.11
N PHE A 41 4.50 -0.16 -7.51
CA PHE A 41 3.28 -0.64 -8.17
C PHE A 41 2.18 0.39 -8.01
N VAL A 42 1.31 0.54 -9.02
CA VAL A 42 0.14 1.44 -8.99
C VAL A 42 -1.12 0.64 -9.33
N GLY A 43 -2.18 0.80 -8.54
CA GLY A 43 -3.48 0.16 -8.72
C GLY A 43 -4.66 1.11 -8.49
N ASN A 44 -5.87 0.58 -8.69
CA ASN A 44 -7.13 1.32 -8.61
C ASN A 44 -7.61 1.47 -7.15
N GLY A 45 -6.86 2.21 -6.34
CA GLY A 45 -7.03 2.32 -4.90
C GLY A 45 -6.24 1.26 -4.13
N SER A 46 -6.02 1.50 -2.83
CA SER A 46 -5.32 0.53 -1.99
C SER A 46 -6.06 -0.81 -1.87
N ASP A 47 -7.38 -0.83 -2.00
CA ASP A 47 -8.15 -2.08 -2.00
C ASP A 47 -7.79 -3.00 -3.17
N ASP A 48 -7.62 -2.42 -4.37
CA ASP A 48 -7.16 -3.16 -5.55
C ASP A 48 -5.72 -3.67 -5.36
N VAL A 49 -4.84 -2.79 -4.87
CA VAL A 49 -3.44 -3.12 -4.57
C VAL A 49 -3.33 -4.27 -3.56
N LEU A 50 -4.07 -4.18 -2.45
CA LEU A 50 -4.08 -5.20 -1.39
C LEU A 50 -4.71 -6.51 -1.89
N ALA A 51 -5.83 -6.46 -2.61
CA ALA A 51 -6.46 -7.66 -3.16
C ALA A 51 -5.52 -8.39 -4.13
N LEU A 52 -4.82 -7.64 -5.00
CA LEU A 52 -3.77 -8.18 -5.88
C LEU A 52 -2.62 -8.80 -5.09
N ALA A 53 -2.17 -8.14 -4.01
CA ALA A 53 -1.09 -8.65 -3.16
C ALA A 53 -1.50 -9.94 -2.45
N PHE A 54 -2.73 -10.02 -1.92
CA PHE A 54 -3.27 -11.24 -1.32
C PHE A 54 -3.28 -12.40 -2.31
N GLN A 55 -3.75 -12.16 -3.52
CA GLN A 55 -3.79 -13.15 -4.59
C GLN A 55 -2.40 -13.57 -5.08
N SER A 56 -1.45 -12.64 -5.06
CA SER A 56 -0.08 -12.86 -5.55
C SER A 56 0.79 -13.64 -4.58
N PHE A 57 0.69 -13.35 -3.27
CA PHE A 57 1.70 -13.80 -2.31
C PHE A 57 1.18 -14.82 -1.29
N PHE A 58 -0.13 -14.95 -1.11
CA PHE A 58 -0.69 -15.78 -0.06
C PHE A 58 -1.38 -17.05 -0.59
N ASN A 59 -0.90 -17.55 -1.71
CA ASN A 59 -1.42 -18.75 -2.36
C ASN A 59 -0.73 -20.02 -1.83
N SER A 60 -0.92 -20.32 -0.55
CA SER A 60 -0.38 -21.52 0.10
C SER A 60 -1.37 -22.07 1.13
N ASP A 61 -1.13 -23.30 1.61
CA ASP A 61 -1.92 -23.93 2.70
C ASP A 61 -1.57 -23.34 4.08
N LYS A 62 -0.54 -22.51 4.19
CA LYS A 62 -0.17 -21.85 5.44
C LYS A 62 -1.07 -20.64 5.68
N PRO A 63 -1.65 -20.49 6.88
CA PRO A 63 -2.48 -19.35 7.18
C PRO A 63 -1.68 -18.03 7.22
N ILE A 64 -2.23 -16.97 6.67
CA ILE A 64 -1.70 -15.62 6.92
C ILE A 64 -2.22 -15.09 8.24
N ALA A 65 -1.51 -14.11 8.82
CA ALA A 65 -1.81 -13.56 10.13
C ALA A 65 -2.09 -12.05 10.07
N PHE A 66 -3.10 -11.59 10.81
CA PHE A 66 -3.41 -10.17 11.01
C PHE A 66 -4.18 -9.97 12.34
N PRO A 67 -4.29 -8.73 12.88
CA PRO A 67 -5.02 -8.49 14.13
C PRO A 67 -6.53 -8.78 14.00
N ASP A 68 -7.15 -9.13 15.10
CA ASP A 68 -8.61 -9.37 15.17
C ASP A 68 -9.42 -8.07 15.03
N ILE A 69 -8.87 -6.95 15.51
CA ILE A 69 -9.45 -5.60 15.36
C ILE A 69 -8.56 -4.82 14.40
N THR A 70 -8.92 -4.84 13.11
CA THR A 70 -8.13 -4.25 12.04
C THR A 70 -9.02 -3.88 10.83
N TYR A 71 -8.42 -3.56 9.69
CA TYR A 71 -9.17 -3.25 8.48
C TYR A 71 -10.04 -4.44 8.05
N SER A 72 -11.35 -4.19 7.95
CA SER A 72 -12.37 -5.23 7.84
C SER A 72 -12.34 -6.01 6.51
N PHE A 73 -11.60 -5.56 5.50
CA PHE A 73 -11.52 -6.24 4.20
C PHE A 73 -10.50 -7.39 4.15
N TYR A 74 -9.52 -7.46 5.05
CA TYR A 74 -8.56 -8.59 5.05
C TYR A 74 -9.25 -9.95 5.10
N PRO A 75 -10.17 -10.25 6.04
CA PRO A 75 -10.90 -11.52 6.02
C PRO A 75 -11.85 -11.68 4.82
N VAL A 76 -12.29 -10.57 4.18
CA VAL A 76 -13.11 -10.64 2.97
C VAL A 76 -12.28 -11.19 1.80
N TRP A 77 -11.07 -10.66 1.60
CA TRP A 77 -10.19 -11.17 0.54
C TRP A 77 -9.72 -12.60 0.83
N CYS A 78 -9.42 -12.94 2.10
CA CYS A 78 -9.08 -14.31 2.46
C CYS A 78 -10.19 -15.30 2.07
N ARG A 79 -11.45 -14.97 2.35
CA ARG A 79 -12.59 -15.81 1.97
C ARG A 79 -12.78 -15.87 0.44
N LEU A 80 -12.64 -14.73 -0.24
CA LEU A 80 -12.80 -14.63 -1.69
C LEU A 80 -11.78 -15.48 -2.44
N PHE A 81 -10.52 -15.45 -1.99
CA PHE A 81 -9.41 -16.17 -2.64
C PHE A 81 -9.09 -17.52 -2.01
N HIS A 82 -9.90 -17.97 -1.03
CA HIS A 82 -9.70 -19.23 -0.30
C HIS A 82 -8.34 -19.31 0.43
N ILE A 83 -7.84 -18.17 0.93
CA ILE A 83 -6.60 -18.06 1.70
C ILE A 83 -6.91 -18.40 3.16
N PRO A 84 -6.24 -19.40 3.77
CA PRO A 84 -6.39 -19.66 5.19
C PRO A 84 -5.81 -18.50 6.01
N PHE A 85 -6.43 -18.15 7.13
CA PHE A 85 -5.99 -17.06 7.97
C PHE A 85 -6.21 -17.32 9.45
N VAL A 86 -5.41 -16.68 10.28
CA VAL A 86 -5.52 -16.61 11.73
C VAL A 86 -5.53 -15.15 12.17
N THR A 87 -6.32 -14.84 13.19
CA THR A 87 -6.31 -13.51 13.79
C THR A 87 -5.76 -13.60 15.21
N TYR A 88 -4.96 -12.61 15.59
CA TYR A 88 -4.44 -12.48 16.94
C TYR A 88 -5.11 -11.29 17.65
N PRO A 89 -5.50 -11.46 18.93
CA PRO A 89 -6.13 -10.39 19.68
C PRO A 89 -5.14 -9.25 19.93
N LEU A 90 -5.64 -8.02 19.90
CA LEU A 90 -4.88 -6.89 20.40
C LEU A 90 -4.70 -6.99 21.92
N THR A 91 -3.65 -6.36 22.43
CA THR A 91 -3.41 -6.22 23.87
C THR A 91 -4.52 -5.37 24.53
N ALA A 92 -4.56 -5.32 25.86
CA ALA A 92 -5.58 -4.55 26.60
C ALA A 92 -5.56 -3.04 26.30
N ASP A 93 -4.42 -2.51 25.83
CA ASP A 93 -4.22 -1.13 25.37
C ASP A 93 -4.28 -1.00 23.84
N PHE A 94 -4.89 -1.99 23.16
CA PHE A 94 -5.13 -2.05 21.72
C PHE A 94 -3.85 -2.06 20.85
N ARG A 95 -2.71 -2.47 21.38
CA ARG A 95 -1.47 -2.65 20.62
C ARG A 95 -1.35 -4.04 20.02
N ILE A 96 -0.51 -4.14 19.00
CA ILE A 96 -0.14 -5.41 18.37
C ILE A 96 1.08 -5.98 19.12
N ASP A 97 1.01 -7.26 19.52
CA ASP A 97 2.19 -7.96 20.07
C ASP A 97 2.95 -8.63 18.91
N PRO A 98 4.18 -8.23 18.57
CA PRO A 98 4.93 -8.81 17.46
C PRO A 98 5.26 -10.29 17.68
N ALA A 99 5.28 -10.77 18.93
CA ALA A 99 5.58 -12.16 19.26
C ALA A 99 4.52 -13.14 18.71
N ASP A 100 3.26 -12.71 18.60
CA ASP A 100 2.17 -13.52 18.03
C ASP A 100 2.41 -13.84 16.55
N TYR A 101 3.16 -13.01 15.83
CA TYR A 101 3.40 -13.11 14.40
C TYR A 101 4.72 -13.81 14.04
N ALA A 102 5.51 -14.25 15.03
CA ALA A 102 6.77 -14.92 14.82
C ALA A 102 6.65 -16.43 14.50
N ALA A 103 5.46 -17.00 14.58
CA ALA A 103 5.20 -18.40 14.24
C ALA A 103 5.27 -18.64 12.72
N PRO A 104 5.62 -19.85 12.27
CA PRO A 104 5.56 -20.14 10.84
C PRO A 104 4.16 -19.90 10.28
N ASN A 105 4.06 -18.97 9.34
CA ASN A 105 2.81 -18.57 8.68
C ASN A 105 2.99 -18.42 7.17
N GLY A 106 1.90 -18.13 6.45
CA GLY A 106 1.89 -17.88 5.01
C GLY A 106 2.16 -16.43 4.63
N GLY A 107 2.22 -15.54 5.62
CA GLY A 107 2.42 -14.11 5.48
C GLY A 107 1.77 -13.32 6.61
N VAL A 108 2.13 -12.06 6.73
CA VAL A 108 1.61 -11.13 7.74
C VAL A 108 1.07 -9.89 7.07
N VAL A 109 -0.08 -9.40 7.51
CA VAL A 109 -0.66 -8.14 7.02
C VAL A 109 -1.03 -7.26 8.21
N LEU A 110 -0.41 -6.10 8.32
CA LEU A 110 -0.65 -5.17 9.41
C LEU A 110 -0.85 -3.75 8.89
N PRO A 111 -1.94 -3.05 9.28
CA PRO A 111 -2.03 -1.61 9.08
C PRO A 111 -1.13 -0.90 10.10
N ASN A 112 -0.37 0.08 9.64
CA ASN A 112 0.45 0.91 10.53
C ASN A 112 0.41 2.39 10.10
N PRO A 113 -0.31 3.24 10.83
CA PRO A 113 -1.13 3.00 12.05
C PRO A 113 -2.31 2.04 11.82
N ASN A 114 -2.66 1.25 12.85
CA ASN A 114 -3.79 0.33 12.75
C ASN A 114 -5.13 1.10 12.68
N ALA A 115 -5.98 0.70 11.78
CA ALA A 115 -7.37 1.17 11.71
C ALA A 115 -8.30 0.04 12.21
N PRO A 116 -9.17 0.28 13.23
CA PRO A 116 -9.66 1.60 13.66
C PRO A 116 -8.98 2.18 14.90
N THR A 117 -7.96 1.54 15.49
CA THR A 117 -7.40 1.97 16.78
C THR A 117 -6.59 3.27 16.71
N SER A 118 -6.12 3.64 15.52
CA SER A 118 -5.23 4.79 15.25
C SER A 118 -3.86 4.69 15.94
N ILE A 119 -3.51 3.52 16.46
CA ILE A 119 -2.22 3.27 17.12
C ILE A 119 -1.20 2.90 16.04
N GLY A 120 -0.10 3.66 15.99
CA GLY A 120 1.05 3.37 15.15
C GLY A 120 2.18 2.72 15.97
N GLU A 121 2.92 1.85 15.30
CA GLU A 121 4.12 1.20 15.83
C GLU A 121 5.37 1.76 15.13
N ASP A 122 6.51 1.66 15.78
CA ASP A 122 7.78 2.20 15.31
C ASP A 122 8.53 1.25 14.34
N LEU A 123 9.64 1.71 13.75
CA LEU A 123 10.45 0.89 12.85
C LEU A 123 11.05 -0.36 13.53
N PRO A 124 11.56 -0.31 14.78
CA PRO A 124 12.00 -1.51 15.50
C PRO A 124 10.93 -2.60 15.60
N PHE A 125 9.67 -2.22 15.80
CA PHE A 125 8.55 -3.17 15.78
C PHE A 125 8.39 -3.84 14.40
N VAL A 126 8.36 -3.03 13.33
CA VAL A 126 8.25 -3.56 11.96
C VAL A 126 9.45 -4.44 11.62
N GLN A 127 10.64 -4.05 12.05
CA GLN A 127 11.86 -4.84 11.85
C GLN A 127 11.78 -6.20 12.54
N ALA A 128 11.27 -6.26 13.78
CA ALA A 128 11.09 -7.53 14.51
C ALA A 128 10.12 -8.47 13.77
N LEU A 129 9.02 -7.93 13.21
CA LEU A 129 8.10 -8.70 12.36
C LEU A 129 8.79 -9.28 11.13
N LEU A 130 9.58 -8.47 10.42
CA LEU A 130 10.28 -8.86 9.20
C LEU A 130 11.32 -9.94 9.50
N GLU A 131 12.05 -9.82 10.60
CA GLU A 131 13.05 -10.82 11.03
C GLU A 131 12.40 -12.16 11.43
N GLY A 132 11.24 -12.10 12.07
CA GLY A 132 10.47 -13.29 12.42
C GLY A 132 9.82 -14.00 11.21
N ASN A 133 9.77 -13.35 10.03
CA ASN A 133 9.02 -13.81 8.86
C ASN A 133 9.84 -13.76 7.56
N ARG A 134 11.13 -14.08 7.58
CA ARG A 134 12.02 -13.92 6.41
C ARG A 134 11.63 -14.72 5.18
N ASP A 135 10.91 -15.82 5.37
CA ASP A 135 10.45 -16.72 4.30
C ASP A 135 9.02 -16.42 3.83
N ALA A 136 8.40 -15.35 4.34
CA ALA A 136 7.03 -14.97 4.02
C ALA A 136 6.93 -13.46 3.75
N VAL A 137 5.98 -13.05 2.91
CA VAL A 137 5.75 -11.63 2.64
C VAL A 137 5.06 -10.98 3.85
N VAL A 138 5.58 -9.83 4.25
CA VAL A 138 4.99 -8.96 5.26
C VAL A 138 4.47 -7.71 4.56
N ILE A 139 3.16 -7.50 4.65
CA ILE A 139 2.50 -6.31 4.11
C ILE A 139 2.25 -5.33 5.24
N ILE A 140 2.79 -4.12 5.12
CA ILE A 140 2.49 -2.99 6.00
C ILE A 140 1.57 -2.04 5.22
N ASP A 141 0.32 -1.95 5.68
CA ASP A 141 -0.68 -1.05 5.09
C ASP A 141 -0.58 0.33 5.75
N GLU A 142 0.01 1.27 5.02
CA GLU A 142 0.30 2.64 5.46
C GLU A 142 -0.78 3.65 5.03
N ALA A 143 -2.04 3.24 4.93
CA ALA A 143 -3.11 4.14 4.52
C ALA A 143 -3.20 5.43 5.37
N TYR A 144 -2.73 5.40 6.61
CA TYR A 144 -2.77 6.51 7.55
C TYR A 144 -1.40 6.98 8.05
N ALA A 145 -0.29 6.46 7.54
CA ALA A 145 1.06 6.77 8.01
C ALA A 145 1.41 8.27 7.93
N ASP A 146 0.91 8.97 6.89
CA ASP A 146 1.16 10.39 6.68
C ASP A 146 0.57 11.31 7.77
N PHE A 147 -0.26 10.78 8.67
CA PHE A 147 -0.85 11.54 9.79
C PHE A 147 -0.07 11.35 11.11
N GLY A 148 1.25 11.36 11.03
CA GLY A 148 2.14 11.28 12.19
C GLY A 148 2.67 9.87 12.49
N GLY A 149 2.41 8.91 11.60
CA GLY A 149 3.05 7.59 11.63
C GLY A 149 4.47 7.62 11.08
N VAL A 150 5.10 6.45 11.06
CA VAL A 150 6.45 6.25 10.50
C VAL A 150 6.35 5.23 9.37
N SER A 151 6.85 5.59 8.19
CA SER A 151 6.87 4.67 7.05
C SER A 151 7.94 3.60 7.19
N ALA A 152 7.60 2.36 6.81
CA ALA A 152 8.51 1.22 6.75
C ALA A 152 9.39 1.20 5.49
N VAL A 153 9.18 2.09 4.53
CA VAL A 153 9.95 2.17 3.26
C VAL A 153 11.47 2.16 3.49
N PRO A 154 12.05 2.82 4.50
CA PRO A 154 13.50 2.73 4.75
C PRO A 154 14.04 1.32 5.01
N LEU A 155 13.19 0.38 5.42
CA LEU A 155 13.58 -1.02 5.69
C LEU A 155 13.68 -1.89 4.42
N LEU A 156 13.21 -1.41 3.27
CA LEU A 156 13.22 -2.17 2.01
C LEU A 156 14.62 -2.61 1.55
N ALA A 157 15.67 -1.85 1.92
CA ALA A 157 17.04 -2.19 1.55
C ALA A 157 17.52 -3.50 2.20
N ASP A 158 17.03 -3.81 3.40
CA ASP A 158 17.45 -4.96 4.21
C ASP A 158 16.43 -6.10 4.21
N TYR A 159 15.19 -5.82 3.80
CA TYR A 159 14.07 -6.77 3.87
C TYR A 159 13.33 -6.90 2.53
N PRO A 160 13.79 -7.78 1.64
CA PRO A 160 13.18 -7.97 0.31
C PRO A 160 11.75 -8.57 0.38
N ASN A 161 11.34 -9.10 1.54
CA ASN A 161 10.01 -9.64 1.80
C ASN A 161 9.00 -8.58 2.31
N LEU A 162 9.41 -7.31 2.45
CA LEU A 162 8.53 -6.20 2.83
C LEU A 162 7.77 -5.66 1.61
N LEU A 163 6.47 -5.50 1.77
CA LEU A 163 5.62 -4.74 0.85
C LEU A 163 4.89 -3.64 1.63
N VAL A 164 5.12 -2.39 1.29
CA VAL A 164 4.43 -1.23 1.87
C VAL A 164 3.30 -0.81 0.94
N CYS A 165 2.06 -0.76 1.43
CA CYS A 165 0.90 -0.32 0.66
C CYS A 165 0.45 1.07 1.11
N GLY A 166 0.13 1.95 0.15
CA GLY A 166 -0.33 3.30 0.41
C GLY A 166 -1.51 3.71 -0.46
N THR A 167 -2.09 4.86 -0.15
CA THR A 167 -3.29 5.36 -0.85
C THR A 167 -3.28 6.87 -1.00
N PHE A 168 -3.87 7.36 -2.09
CA PHE A 168 -4.15 8.78 -2.28
C PHE A 168 -5.47 9.22 -1.63
N SER A 169 -6.25 8.26 -1.11
CA SER A 169 -7.61 8.52 -0.59
C SER A 169 -7.64 9.31 0.71
N LYS A 170 -6.55 9.31 1.48
CA LYS A 170 -6.48 9.90 2.83
C LYS A 170 -5.70 11.21 2.81
N SER A 171 -4.40 11.16 3.03
CA SER A 171 -3.51 12.34 3.15
C SER A 171 -3.47 13.21 1.89
N ARG A 172 -3.55 12.61 0.71
CA ARG A 172 -3.58 13.34 -0.57
C ARG A 172 -4.97 13.85 -0.97
N SER A 173 -6.02 13.55 -0.18
CA SER A 173 -7.41 14.04 -0.38
C SER A 173 -8.01 13.69 -1.76
N LEU A 174 -7.63 12.56 -2.35
CA LEU A 174 -7.99 12.14 -3.70
C LEU A 174 -8.78 10.81 -3.73
N ALA A 175 -9.61 10.56 -2.72
CA ALA A 175 -10.41 9.33 -2.65
C ALA A 175 -11.25 9.07 -3.91
N GLY A 176 -11.74 10.12 -4.57
CA GLY A 176 -12.53 10.05 -5.80
C GLY A 176 -11.74 9.60 -7.04
N LEU A 177 -10.42 9.73 -7.07
CA LEU A 177 -9.57 9.30 -8.18
C LEU A 177 -9.17 7.82 -8.12
N ARG A 178 -9.49 7.14 -7.01
CA ARG A 178 -9.21 5.71 -6.86
C ARG A 178 -7.75 5.36 -7.14
N LEU A 179 -6.80 6.00 -6.48
CA LEU A 179 -5.38 5.73 -6.61
C LEU A 179 -4.82 5.07 -5.35
N GLY A 180 -4.11 3.96 -5.54
CA GLY A 180 -3.31 3.28 -4.53
C GLY A 180 -1.98 2.85 -5.10
N PHE A 181 -1.04 2.52 -4.23
CA PHE A 181 0.28 2.05 -4.64
C PHE A 181 0.84 1.03 -3.66
N ALA A 182 1.83 0.27 -4.12
CA ALA A 182 2.70 -0.51 -3.25
C ALA A 182 4.16 -0.20 -3.56
N ILE A 183 5.02 -0.32 -2.54
CA ILE A 183 6.47 -0.18 -2.64
C ILE A 183 7.09 -1.45 -2.06
N GLY A 184 7.99 -2.09 -2.81
CA GLY A 184 8.63 -3.34 -2.40
C GLY A 184 9.90 -3.60 -3.19
N SER A 185 10.47 -4.81 -3.03
CA SER A 185 11.56 -5.23 -3.91
C SER A 185 11.08 -5.31 -5.38
N ALA A 186 11.98 -5.14 -6.33
CA ALA A 186 11.64 -5.23 -7.75
C ALA A 186 11.00 -6.59 -8.10
N GLU A 187 11.39 -7.66 -7.41
CA GLU A 187 10.83 -9.00 -7.54
C GLU A 187 9.36 -9.03 -7.12
N LEU A 188 9.01 -8.52 -5.94
CA LEU A 188 7.61 -8.44 -5.48
C LEU A 188 6.76 -7.60 -6.44
N ILE A 189 7.28 -6.46 -6.85
CA ILE A 189 6.56 -5.57 -7.79
C ILE A 189 6.35 -6.25 -9.15
N SER A 190 7.32 -7.01 -9.65
CA SER A 190 7.19 -7.75 -10.92
C SER A 190 6.07 -8.79 -10.86
N VAL A 191 5.88 -9.45 -9.71
CA VAL A 191 4.79 -10.41 -9.49
C VAL A 191 3.43 -9.70 -9.50
N LEU A 192 3.30 -8.57 -8.80
CA LEU A 192 2.07 -7.75 -8.82
C LEU A 192 1.71 -7.30 -10.24
N GLU A 193 2.70 -6.84 -11.01
CA GLU A 193 2.49 -6.45 -12.41
C GLU A 193 2.04 -7.62 -13.28
N ALA A 194 2.62 -8.81 -13.10
CA ALA A 194 2.23 -10.00 -13.84
C ALA A 194 0.78 -10.40 -13.53
N VAL A 195 0.38 -10.39 -12.26
CA VAL A 195 -0.99 -10.72 -11.84
C VAL A 195 -1.98 -9.66 -12.37
N LYS A 196 -1.68 -8.37 -12.19
CA LYS A 196 -2.50 -7.28 -12.76
C LYS A 196 -2.71 -7.45 -14.27
N ASN A 197 -1.65 -7.68 -15.01
CA ASN A 197 -1.70 -7.80 -16.47
C ASN A 197 -2.42 -9.06 -16.95
N SER A 198 -2.66 -10.05 -16.06
CA SER A 198 -3.38 -11.26 -16.38
C SER A 198 -4.88 -11.04 -16.60
N TYR A 199 -5.46 -9.96 -16.05
CA TYR A 199 -6.88 -9.66 -16.23
C TYR A 199 -7.24 -8.19 -16.45
N ASN A 200 -6.38 -7.23 -16.11
CA ASN A 200 -6.61 -5.82 -16.41
C ASN A 200 -5.29 -5.04 -16.57
N SER A 201 -4.84 -4.84 -17.82
CA SER A 201 -3.58 -4.12 -18.10
C SER A 201 -3.69 -2.60 -17.92
N TYR A 202 -4.91 -2.03 -17.94
CA TYR A 202 -5.16 -0.58 -17.92
C TYR A 202 -6.05 -0.22 -16.74
N THR A 203 -5.62 -0.57 -15.52
CA THR A 203 -6.43 -0.43 -14.30
C THR A 203 -6.73 1.02 -13.91
N VAL A 204 -5.85 1.96 -14.25
CA VAL A 204 -5.95 3.37 -13.85
C VAL A 204 -6.04 4.24 -15.10
N ASP A 205 -7.03 5.13 -15.13
CA ASP A 205 -7.26 6.05 -16.24
C ASP A 205 -6.19 7.16 -16.31
N ASN A 206 -6.08 7.76 -17.51
CA ASN A 206 -5.03 8.75 -17.79
C ASN A 206 -5.15 10.01 -16.92
N LEU A 207 -6.37 10.48 -16.65
CA LEU A 207 -6.58 11.67 -15.82
C LEU A 207 -6.15 11.43 -14.38
N SER A 208 -6.50 10.26 -13.81
CA SER A 208 -6.07 9.84 -12.48
C SER A 208 -4.55 9.74 -12.37
N LEU A 209 -3.87 9.18 -13.38
CA LEU A 209 -2.40 9.10 -13.40
C LEU A 209 -1.73 10.48 -13.38
N LEU A 210 -2.24 11.43 -14.18
CA LEU A 210 -1.74 12.80 -14.24
C LEU A 210 -2.00 13.56 -12.92
N CYS A 211 -3.21 13.45 -12.39
CA CYS A 211 -3.57 14.07 -11.12
C CYS A 211 -2.78 13.49 -9.94
N GLY A 212 -2.57 12.17 -9.94
CA GLY A 212 -1.76 11.50 -8.92
C GLY A 212 -0.32 11.98 -8.93
N ALA A 213 0.31 12.08 -10.10
CA ALA A 213 1.66 12.61 -10.22
C ALA A 213 1.76 14.07 -9.72
N ALA A 214 0.81 14.92 -10.13
CA ALA A 214 0.75 16.30 -9.68
C ALA A 214 0.51 16.44 -8.17
N ALA A 215 -0.23 15.51 -7.55
CA ALA A 215 -0.43 15.48 -6.10
C ALA A 215 0.81 15.01 -5.33
N MET A 216 1.58 14.07 -5.90
CA MET A 216 2.86 13.65 -5.30
C MET A 216 3.88 14.79 -5.34
N ASP A 217 3.92 15.56 -6.43
CA ASP A 217 4.87 16.65 -6.61
C ASP A 217 4.50 17.95 -5.85
N ASP A 218 3.26 18.04 -5.32
CA ASP A 218 2.78 19.22 -4.55
C ASP A 218 3.04 19.05 -3.04
N GLU A 219 4.32 18.96 -2.67
CA GLU A 219 4.77 18.78 -1.29
C GLU A 219 4.29 19.88 -0.34
N ALA A 220 4.21 21.12 -0.82
CA ALA A 220 3.79 22.24 0.02
C ALA A 220 2.31 22.13 0.43
N TYR A 221 1.44 21.73 -0.50
CA TYR A 221 0.03 21.49 -0.21
C TYR A 221 -0.13 20.28 0.72
N PHE A 222 0.56 19.20 0.43
CA PHE A 222 0.57 17.98 1.24
C PHE A 222 0.97 18.25 2.69
N ALA A 223 2.13 18.89 2.92
CA ALA A 223 2.60 19.23 4.26
C ALA A 223 1.61 20.11 5.03
N LYS A 224 1.00 21.10 4.34
CA LYS A 224 -0.01 21.98 4.94
C LYS A 224 -1.26 21.22 5.38
N THR A 225 -1.77 20.32 4.54
CA THR A 225 -3.04 19.61 4.83
C THR A 225 -2.87 18.52 5.87
N THR A 226 -1.77 17.78 5.85
CA THR A 226 -1.47 16.77 6.87
C THR A 226 -1.22 17.40 8.24
N ALA A 227 -0.45 18.50 8.31
CA ALA A 227 -0.25 19.24 9.55
C ALA A 227 -1.56 19.73 10.17
N ALA A 228 -2.54 20.17 9.36
CA ALA A 228 -3.84 20.62 9.84
C ALA A 228 -4.73 19.50 10.42
N VAL A 229 -4.43 18.25 10.13
CA VAL A 229 -5.13 17.08 10.70
C VAL A 229 -4.47 16.60 11.98
N ILE A 230 -3.13 16.72 12.09
CA ILE A 230 -2.35 16.26 13.24
C ILE A 230 -2.52 17.19 14.45
N THR A 231 -2.82 18.47 14.25
CA THR A 231 -3.04 19.48 15.31
C THR A 231 -4.45 19.46 15.85
#